data_1331b9918a63970b584cc6272b50ad7a
#
_entry.id   1331b9918a63970b584cc6272b50ad7a
#
_cell.length_a   1.000
_cell.length_b   1.000
_cell.length_c   1.000
_cell.angle_alpha   90.00
_cell.angle_beta   90.00
_cell.angle_gamma   90.00
#
_symmetry.space_group_name_H-M   'P 1'
#
loop_
_entity.id
_entity.type
_entity.pdbx_description
1 polymer ?
#
loop_
_entity_poly.entity_id
_entity_poly.type
_entity_poly.pdbx_seq_one_letter_code
_entity_poly.pdbx_strand_id
1 'polypeptide(L)'
;MKALRNYLDKIKPNFEEGGKFHAFQSVFDGFETFLFVPSKTAKTGTHIHDAIDSKRIMSIVVISLVPALRFGMYNVGYQHFTHTGATGSFIEMFIYGFLAVLPKIIVSYVVGLGIEFVVAQWKKEEIQEGFLVSGILIPMIVPVDCPLWILAVATAFSVIFAKEVFGGTGMNVFNVALITRAFLFFAYPTKMSGDAVWVSGDTIFGMGQAVDGLTVATPLGQAATSGTVPAFNMDMITGLIPGSIGETSVIAILIGAVILLWTGVASWKTMLSVFVGGAFMAWVFNAIGMENNTMAQMPWYEHLVLGGFCFGAVFMATDPVTSARTERGKYIFGFLIGVMAIVIRVLNPGYPEGMMLAILLMNIFAPLIDYCVVQSNISRREKRAVKSNQ
;
A
#
# COMPACT_ATOMS: atom_id res chain seq x y z
N MET A 1 1.21 10.92 -30.90
CA MET A 1 -0.14 10.41 -30.58
C MET A 1 -0.85 9.80 -31.79
N LYS A 2 -1.09 10.53 -32.91
CA LYS A 2 -1.76 9.95 -34.11
C LYS A 2 -1.05 8.72 -34.71
N ALA A 3 0.28 8.74 -34.82
CA ALA A 3 1.06 7.61 -35.36
C ALA A 3 0.91 6.34 -34.50
N LEU A 4 0.95 6.49 -33.17
CA LEU A 4 0.76 5.37 -32.24
C LEU A 4 -0.66 4.80 -32.33
N ARG A 5 -1.69 5.67 -32.44
CA ARG A 5 -3.08 5.23 -32.63
C ARG A 5 -3.24 4.44 -33.92
N ASN A 6 -2.74 4.95 -35.03
CA ASN A 6 -2.79 4.27 -36.34
C ASN A 6 -2.06 2.91 -36.32
N TYR A 7 -0.97 2.80 -35.54
CA TYR A 7 -0.27 1.53 -35.36
C TYR A 7 -1.13 0.51 -34.57
N LEU A 8 -1.74 0.93 -33.46
CA LEU A 8 -2.62 0.07 -32.68
C LEU A 8 -3.84 -0.38 -33.50
N ASP A 9 -4.47 0.53 -34.23
CA ASP A 9 -5.62 0.20 -35.09
C ASP A 9 -5.25 -0.81 -36.19
N LYS A 10 -3.99 -0.79 -36.67
CA LYS A 10 -3.50 -1.74 -37.68
C LYS A 10 -3.28 -3.16 -37.12
N ILE A 11 -2.85 -3.29 -35.85
CA ILE A 11 -2.59 -4.58 -35.23
C ILE A 11 -3.82 -5.16 -34.52
N LYS A 12 -4.80 -4.34 -34.14
CA LYS A 12 -6.01 -4.71 -33.42
C LYS A 12 -6.75 -5.92 -34.00
N PRO A 13 -6.96 -6.05 -35.33
CA PRO A 13 -7.66 -7.21 -35.92
C PRO A 13 -7.00 -8.58 -35.63
N ASN A 14 -5.71 -8.58 -35.28
CA ASN A 14 -5.03 -9.83 -34.91
C ASN A 14 -5.41 -10.34 -33.52
N PHE A 15 -5.93 -9.45 -32.66
CA PHE A 15 -6.34 -9.76 -31.28
C PHE A 15 -7.85 -9.90 -31.12
N GLU A 16 -8.66 -9.48 -32.09
CA GLU A 16 -10.12 -9.64 -32.11
C GLU A 16 -10.54 -11.10 -32.40
N GLU A 17 -11.83 -11.40 -32.25
CA GLU A 17 -12.39 -12.74 -32.50
C GLU A 17 -12.03 -13.24 -33.91
N GLY A 18 -11.36 -14.40 -33.98
CA GLY A 18 -10.83 -14.97 -35.21
C GLY A 18 -9.40 -14.58 -35.58
N GLY A 19 -8.78 -13.65 -34.84
CA GLY A 19 -7.37 -13.29 -35.02
C GLY A 19 -6.39 -14.33 -34.43
N LYS A 20 -5.15 -14.30 -34.90
CA LYS A 20 -4.10 -15.27 -34.50
C LYS A 20 -3.74 -15.17 -32.99
N PHE A 21 -3.97 -14.01 -32.37
CA PHE A 21 -3.62 -13.70 -30.99
C PHE A 21 -4.86 -13.43 -30.13
N HIS A 22 -6.00 -13.99 -30.45
CA HIS A 22 -7.25 -13.82 -29.70
C HIS A 22 -7.10 -14.16 -28.20
N ALA A 23 -6.25 -15.12 -27.81
CA ALA A 23 -5.98 -15.44 -26.41
C ALA A 23 -5.38 -14.26 -25.60
N PHE A 24 -4.82 -13.26 -26.27
CA PHE A 24 -4.25 -12.05 -25.67
C PHE A 24 -5.12 -10.81 -25.88
N GLN A 25 -6.39 -10.97 -26.24
CA GLN A 25 -7.31 -9.86 -26.49
C GLN A 25 -7.40 -8.93 -25.26
N SER A 26 -7.63 -9.50 -24.07
CA SER A 26 -7.72 -8.72 -22.82
C SER A 26 -6.46 -7.91 -22.53
N VAL A 27 -5.28 -8.45 -22.87
CA VAL A 27 -3.99 -7.76 -22.72
C VAL A 27 -3.91 -6.57 -23.66
N PHE A 28 -4.28 -6.77 -24.92
CA PHE A 28 -4.26 -5.72 -25.94
C PHE A 28 -5.24 -4.60 -25.58
N ASP A 29 -6.48 -4.95 -25.24
CA ASP A 29 -7.52 -4.01 -24.85
C ASP A 29 -7.13 -3.22 -23.58
N GLY A 30 -6.48 -3.87 -22.60
CA GLY A 30 -5.92 -3.21 -21.43
C GLY A 30 -4.90 -2.14 -21.79
N PHE A 31 -3.92 -2.46 -22.65
CA PHE A 31 -2.92 -1.47 -23.10
C PHE A 31 -3.52 -0.37 -23.97
N GLU A 32 -4.43 -0.70 -24.88
CA GLU A 32 -5.10 0.30 -25.74
C GLU A 32 -5.85 1.31 -24.89
N THR A 33 -6.66 0.85 -23.94
CA THR A 33 -7.48 1.70 -23.08
C THR A 33 -6.68 2.46 -22.02
N PHE A 34 -5.50 1.94 -21.64
CA PHE A 34 -4.55 2.69 -20.81
C PHE A 34 -3.94 3.87 -21.55
N LEU A 35 -3.53 3.69 -22.81
CA LEU A 35 -2.92 4.73 -23.63
C LEU A 35 -3.97 5.72 -24.16
N PHE A 36 -5.15 5.25 -24.53
CA PHE A 36 -6.21 6.04 -25.12
C PHE A 36 -7.52 5.77 -24.41
N VAL A 37 -8.10 6.83 -23.83
CA VAL A 37 -9.43 6.76 -23.20
C VAL A 37 -10.46 6.33 -24.23
N PRO A 38 -11.30 5.30 -23.97
CA PRO A 38 -12.36 4.90 -24.90
C PRO A 38 -13.36 6.03 -25.10
N SER A 39 -13.57 6.43 -26.36
CA SER A 39 -14.59 7.44 -26.71
C SER A 39 -15.93 6.78 -27.08
N LYS A 40 -16.33 5.77 -26.31
CA LYS A 40 -17.59 5.07 -26.52
C LYS A 40 -18.68 5.71 -25.68
N THR A 41 -19.78 6.14 -26.31
CA THR A 41 -20.99 6.64 -25.63
C THR A 41 -22.14 5.69 -25.89
N ALA A 42 -23.20 5.76 -25.07
CA ALA A 42 -24.42 5.02 -25.33
C ALA A 42 -25.00 5.39 -26.73
N LYS A 43 -25.47 4.38 -27.47
CA LYS A 43 -26.05 4.60 -28.81
C LYS A 43 -27.40 5.28 -28.75
N THR A 44 -28.13 5.15 -27.65
CA THR A 44 -29.49 5.69 -27.42
C THR A 44 -29.59 6.21 -25.99
N GLY A 45 -30.37 7.26 -25.78
CA GLY A 45 -30.59 7.88 -24.47
C GLY A 45 -29.57 8.98 -24.14
N THR A 46 -29.39 9.25 -22.85
CA THR A 46 -28.48 10.29 -22.38
C THR A 46 -27.04 9.82 -22.46
N HIS A 47 -26.18 10.60 -23.10
CA HIS A 47 -24.74 10.33 -23.15
C HIS A 47 -24.07 10.88 -21.91
N ILE A 48 -23.64 9.98 -21.02
CA ILE A 48 -22.94 10.34 -19.77
C ILE A 48 -21.49 9.88 -19.90
N HIS A 49 -20.57 10.78 -19.63
CA HIS A 49 -19.14 10.52 -19.50
C HIS A 49 -18.67 10.88 -18.10
N ASP A 50 -17.82 10.04 -17.52
CA ASP A 50 -17.13 10.37 -16.29
C ASP A 50 -16.15 11.52 -16.50
N ALA A 51 -16.04 12.40 -15.51
CA ALA A 51 -15.07 13.50 -15.52
C ALA A 51 -13.63 13.00 -15.50
N ILE A 52 -13.38 11.86 -14.83
CA ILE A 52 -12.09 11.21 -14.73
C ILE A 52 -12.27 9.68 -14.76
N ASP A 53 -11.49 9.02 -15.60
CA ASP A 53 -11.48 7.58 -15.73
C ASP A 53 -10.75 6.91 -14.55
N SER A 54 -11.18 5.70 -14.13
CA SER A 54 -10.56 4.92 -13.06
C SER A 54 -9.06 4.69 -13.28
N LYS A 55 -8.63 4.48 -14.53
CA LYS A 55 -7.22 4.33 -14.90
C LYS A 55 -6.38 5.57 -14.59
N ARG A 56 -6.97 6.77 -14.75
CA ARG A 56 -6.31 8.04 -14.41
C ARG A 56 -6.21 8.23 -12.91
N ILE A 57 -7.24 7.81 -12.17
CA ILE A 57 -7.19 7.79 -10.70
C ILE A 57 -6.05 6.89 -10.22
N MET A 58 -5.97 5.65 -10.73
CA MET A 58 -4.90 4.72 -10.38
C MET A 58 -3.50 5.26 -10.76
N SER A 59 -3.38 5.90 -11.93
CA SER A 59 -2.12 6.54 -12.34
C SER A 59 -1.68 7.67 -11.39
N ILE A 60 -2.63 8.47 -10.89
CA ILE A 60 -2.34 9.53 -9.90
C ILE A 60 -1.82 8.91 -8.60
N VAL A 61 -2.42 7.80 -8.13
CA VAL A 61 -1.94 7.08 -6.95
C VAL A 61 -0.52 6.57 -7.17
N VAL A 62 -0.24 5.95 -8.32
CA VAL A 62 1.13 5.50 -8.66
C VAL A 62 2.11 6.67 -8.66
N ILE A 63 1.76 7.81 -9.26
CA ILE A 63 2.61 9.01 -9.24
C ILE A 63 2.86 9.49 -7.82
N SER A 64 1.86 9.44 -6.95
CA SER A 64 2.00 9.85 -5.55
C SER A 64 2.90 8.91 -4.72
N LEU A 65 3.08 7.66 -5.14
CA LEU A 65 4.00 6.70 -4.53
C LEU A 65 5.46 6.88 -4.99
N VAL A 66 5.69 7.52 -6.15
CA VAL A 66 7.04 7.67 -6.72
C VAL A 66 8.05 8.35 -5.79
N PRO A 67 7.72 9.43 -5.04
CA PRO A 67 8.66 10.03 -4.09
C PRO A 67 9.12 9.05 -3.02
N ALA A 68 8.19 8.31 -2.40
CA ALA A 68 8.50 7.31 -1.38
C ALA A 68 9.31 6.13 -1.95
N LEU A 69 8.97 5.66 -3.16
CA LEU A 69 9.71 4.60 -3.84
C LEU A 69 11.14 5.02 -4.17
N ARG A 70 11.34 6.22 -4.74
CA ARG A 70 12.69 6.73 -5.07
C ARG A 70 13.56 6.89 -3.84
N PHE A 71 12.98 7.45 -2.78
CA PHE A 71 13.71 7.57 -1.53
C PHE A 71 14.04 6.19 -0.95
N GLY A 72 13.08 5.24 -0.98
CA GLY A 72 13.29 3.88 -0.51
C GLY A 72 14.42 3.16 -1.25
N MET A 73 14.49 3.31 -2.58
CA MET A 73 15.61 2.80 -3.37
C MET A 73 16.95 3.38 -2.91
N TYR A 74 17.00 4.70 -2.70
CA TYR A 74 18.21 5.34 -2.16
C TYR A 74 18.56 4.82 -0.76
N ASN A 75 17.57 4.72 0.14
CA ASN A 75 17.79 4.26 1.51
C ASN A 75 18.29 2.81 1.57
N VAL A 76 17.79 1.91 0.72
CA VAL A 76 18.29 0.53 0.62
C VAL A 76 19.79 0.50 0.33
N GLY A 77 20.24 1.30 -0.65
CA GLY A 77 21.66 1.42 -0.93
C GLY A 77 22.44 2.09 0.21
N TYR A 78 21.94 3.19 0.76
CA TYR A 78 22.55 3.89 1.87
C TYR A 78 22.78 2.97 3.09
N GLN A 79 21.76 2.21 3.48
CA GLN A 79 21.87 1.24 4.59
C GLN A 79 22.90 0.15 4.29
N HIS A 80 22.91 -0.41 3.07
CA HIS A 80 23.91 -1.38 2.67
C HIS A 80 25.33 -0.83 2.80
N PHE A 81 25.62 0.32 2.17
CA PHE A 81 26.97 0.91 2.18
C PHE A 81 27.41 1.31 3.60
N THR A 82 26.49 1.84 4.41
CA THR A 82 26.78 2.25 5.79
C THR A 82 27.12 1.07 6.68
N HIS A 83 26.37 -0.04 6.61
CA HIS A 83 26.54 -1.19 7.50
C HIS A 83 27.60 -2.18 7.02
N THR A 84 27.91 -2.21 5.74
CA THR A 84 29.00 -3.04 5.20
C THR A 84 30.36 -2.33 5.26
N GLY A 85 30.41 -1.04 5.59
CA GLY A 85 31.64 -0.25 5.59
C GLY A 85 32.16 0.11 4.18
N ALA A 86 31.36 -0.16 3.15
CA ALA A 86 31.70 0.25 1.78
C ALA A 86 31.55 1.77 1.61
N THR A 87 32.40 2.37 0.80
CA THR A 87 32.28 3.78 0.42
C THR A 87 31.68 3.87 -0.97
N GLY A 88 30.66 4.71 -1.14
CA GLY A 88 30.02 4.90 -2.43
C GLY A 88 29.47 6.31 -2.60
N SER A 89 29.33 6.74 -3.84
CA SER A 89 28.67 7.99 -4.19
C SER A 89 27.15 7.87 -4.04
N PHE A 90 26.45 9.02 -3.99
CA PHE A 90 24.99 9.06 -3.99
C PHE A 90 24.36 8.25 -5.14
N ILE A 91 24.97 8.33 -6.33
CA ILE A 91 24.48 7.62 -7.52
C ILE A 91 24.66 6.10 -7.38
N GLU A 92 25.78 5.65 -6.84
CA GLU A 92 26.05 4.21 -6.61
C GLU A 92 25.07 3.63 -5.60
N MET A 93 24.82 4.32 -4.48
CA MET A 93 23.81 3.93 -3.50
C MET A 93 22.42 3.84 -4.13
N PHE A 94 22.03 4.81 -4.95
CA PHE A 94 20.74 4.81 -5.64
C PHE A 94 20.62 3.65 -6.64
N ILE A 95 21.67 3.41 -7.46
CA ILE A 95 21.68 2.32 -8.46
C ILE A 95 21.62 0.95 -7.75
N TYR A 96 22.38 0.77 -6.67
CA TYR A 96 22.33 -0.46 -5.88
C TYR A 96 20.90 -0.73 -5.40
N GLY A 97 20.27 0.22 -4.73
CA GLY A 97 18.90 0.06 -4.24
C GLY A 97 17.87 -0.10 -5.35
N PHE A 98 18.02 0.60 -6.48
CA PHE A 98 17.17 0.41 -7.65
C PHE A 98 17.25 -1.04 -8.16
N LEU A 99 18.46 -1.59 -8.30
CA LEU A 99 18.65 -2.97 -8.76
C LEU A 99 18.19 -4.02 -7.73
N ALA A 100 18.23 -3.70 -6.43
CA ALA A 100 17.69 -4.55 -5.37
C ALA A 100 16.15 -4.62 -5.39
N VAL A 101 15.50 -3.51 -5.71
CA VAL A 101 14.04 -3.37 -5.66
C VAL A 101 13.38 -3.75 -6.99
N LEU A 102 14.02 -3.48 -8.12
CA LEU A 102 13.47 -3.70 -9.46
C LEU A 102 12.96 -5.15 -9.70
N PRO A 103 13.68 -6.21 -9.31
CA PRO A 103 13.18 -7.58 -9.49
C PRO A 103 11.88 -7.86 -8.74
N LYS A 104 11.70 -7.27 -7.55
CA LYS A 104 10.48 -7.38 -6.75
C LYS A 104 9.29 -6.70 -7.43
N ILE A 105 9.52 -5.52 -8.03
CA ILE A 105 8.51 -4.82 -8.82
C ILE A 105 8.11 -5.66 -10.02
N ILE A 106 9.08 -6.19 -10.76
CA ILE A 106 8.81 -7.03 -11.94
C ILE A 106 8.01 -8.28 -11.55
N VAL A 107 8.42 -9.00 -10.51
CA VAL A 107 7.72 -10.21 -10.04
C VAL A 107 6.29 -9.87 -9.62
N SER A 108 6.10 -8.81 -8.84
CA SER A 108 4.77 -8.37 -8.40
C SER A 108 3.84 -8.10 -9.59
N TYR A 109 4.29 -7.33 -10.57
CA TYR A 109 3.48 -7.02 -11.75
C TYR A 109 3.27 -8.24 -12.66
N VAL A 110 4.30 -9.03 -12.94
CA VAL A 110 4.17 -10.20 -13.81
C VAL A 110 3.20 -11.23 -13.23
N VAL A 111 3.32 -11.53 -11.94
CA VAL A 111 2.44 -12.50 -11.28
C VAL A 111 1.03 -11.95 -11.13
N GLY A 112 0.89 -10.73 -10.62
CA GLY A 112 -0.43 -10.16 -10.34
C GLY A 112 -1.23 -9.85 -11.59
N LEU A 113 -0.66 -9.11 -12.55
CA LEU A 113 -1.32 -8.84 -13.83
C LEU A 113 -1.51 -10.14 -14.64
N GLY A 114 -0.57 -11.07 -14.58
CA GLY A 114 -0.71 -12.37 -15.26
C GLY A 114 -1.96 -13.11 -14.80
N ILE A 115 -2.24 -13.15 -13.50
CA ILE A 115 -3.44 -13.77 -12.96
C ILE A 115 -4.70 -13.00 -13.38
N GLU A 116 -4.68 -11.67 -13.28
CA GLU A 116 -5.81 -10.85 -13.69
C GLU A 116 -6.15 -11.00 -15.18
N PHE A 117 -5.13 -11.04 -16.05
CA PHE A 117 -5.33 -11.28 -17.47
C PHE A 117 -5.94 -12.66 -17.74
N VAL A 118 -5.45 -13.70 -17.06
CA VAL A 118 -6.02 -15.07 -17.21
C VAL A 118 -7.48 -15.10 -16.76
N VAL A 119 -7.79 -14.49 -15.63
CA VAL A 119 -9.16 -14.46 -15.09
C VAL A 119 -10.09 -13.62 -15.97
N ALA A 120 -9.64 -12.44 -16.43
CA ALA A 120 -10.41 -11.57 -17.32
C ALA A 120 -10.71 -12.27 -18.66
N GLN A 121 -9.72 -12.97 -19.23
CA GLN A 121 -9.90 -13.76 -20.45
C GLN A 121 -10.90 -14.91 -20.24
N TRP A 122 -10.83 -15.58 -19.08
CA TRP A 122 -11.76 -16.67 -18.75
C TRP A 122 -13.19 -16.18 -18.56
N LYS A 123 -13.37 -15.05 -17.87
CA LYS A 123 -14.68 -14.43 -17.64
C LYS A 123 -15.21 -13.65 -18.86
N LYS A 124 -14.38 -13.39 -19.87
CA LYS A 124 -14.65 -12.54 -21.03
C LYS A 124 -15.04 -11.10 -20.62
N GLU A 125 -14.37 -10.58 -19.61
CA GLU A 125 -14.54 -9.24 -19.09
C GLU A 125 -13.37 -8.34 -19.48
N GLU A 126 -13.59 -7.03 -19.54
CA GLU A 126 -12.51 -6.06 -19.70
C GLU A 126 -11.67 -6.01 -18.42
N ILE A 127 -10.36 -5.91 -18.55
CA ILE A 127 -9.46 -5.87 -17.41
C ILE A 127 -9.65 -4.57 -16.63
N GLN A 128 -9.79 -4.69 -15.33
CA GLN A 128 -9.86 -3.57 -14.42
C GLN A 128 -8.49 -3.35 -13.77
N GLU A 129 -7.82 -2.26 -14.12
CA GLU A 129 -6.40 -2.02 -13.83
C GLU A 129 -6.09 -1.63 -12.37
N GLY A 130 -6.91 -2.05 -11.39
CA GLY A 130 -6.65 -1.80 -9.97
C GLY A 130 -5.34 -2.37 -9.46
N PHE A 131 -4.81 -3.40 -10.11
CA PHE A 131 -3.53 -4.01 -9.72
C PHE A 131 -2.32 -3.11 -10.04
N LEU A 132 -2.45 -2.08 -10.87
CA LEU A 132 -1.36 -1.13 -11.10
C LEU A 132 -0.86 -0.51 -9.79
N VAL A 133 -1.76 -0.18 -8.89
CA VAL A 133 -1.42 0.36 -7.56
C VAL A 133 -0.88 -0.74 -6.65
N SER A 134 -1.57 -1.89 -6.55
CA SER A 134 -1.14 -3.00 -5.71
C SER A 134 0.22 -3.53 -6.12
N GLY A 135 0.50 -3.60 -7.43
CA GLY A 135 1.77 -4.07 -7.98
C GLY A 135 2.99 -3.27 -7.56
N ILE A 136 2.83 -1.97 -7.30
CA ILE A 136 3.91 -1.11 -6.78
C ILE A 136 3.90 -1.04 -5.25
N LEU A 137 2.72 -1.13 -4.61
CA LEU A 137 2.61 -1.15 -3.15
C LEU A 137 3.25 -2.39 -2.54
N ILE A 138 3.04 -3.57 -3.13
CA ILE A 138 3.57 -4.84 -2.61
C ILE A 138 5.09 -4.78 -2.40
N PRO A 139 5.92 -4.44 -3.42
CA PRO A 139 7.37 -4.34 -3.22
C PRO A 139 7.77 -3.28 -2.16
N MET A 140 6.99 -2.20 -2.01
CA MET A 140 7.32 -1.12 -1.08
C MET A 140 7.15 -1.48 0.39
N ILE A 141 6.32 -2.47 0.71
CA ILE A 141 5.99 -2.86 2.08
C ILE A 141 6.69 -4.14 2.54
N VAL A 142 7.58 -4.70 1.74
CA VAL A 142 8.34 -5.90 2.08
C VAL A 142 9.81 -5.55 2.38
N PRO A 143 10.52 -6.39 3.15
CA PRO A 143 11.95 -6.26 3.38
C PRO A 143 12.77 -6.40 2.09
N VAL A 144 13.99 -5.83 2.12
CA VAL A 144 14.90 -5.93 0.97
C VAL A 144 15.33 -7.37 0.68
N ASP A 145 15.50 -8.21 1.70
CA ASP A 145 15.95 -9.62 1.54
C ASP A 145 14.78 -10.62 1.38
N CYS A 146 13.58 -10.14 1.07
CA CYS A 146 12.46 -11.02 0.75
C CYS A 146 12.72 -11.79 -0.55
N PRO A 147 12.74 -13.14 -0.53
CA PRO A 147 12.97 -13.97 -1.73
C PRO A 147 11.87 -13.80 -2.77
N LEU A 148 12.25 -13.70 -4.05
CA LEU A 148 11.32 -13.43 -5.16
C LEU A 148 10.24 -14.50 -5.32
N TRP A 149 10.58 -15.77 -5.12
CA TRP A 149 9.61 -16.87 -5.26
C TRP A 149 8.53 -16.84 -4.18
N ILE A 150 8.92 -16.49 -2.93
CA ILE A 150 7.97 -16.32 -1.82
C ILE A 150 7.04 -15.13 -2.10
N LEU A 151 7.60 -14.02 -2.60
CA LEU A 151 6.83 -12.86 -3.01
C LEU A 151 5.84 -13.21 -4.14
N ALA A 152 6.27 -14.01 -5.12
CA ALA A 152 5.41 -14.48 -6.21
C ALA A 152 4.22 -15.31 -5.69
N VAL A 153 4.47 -16.26 -4.79
CA VAL A 153 3.41 -17.09 -4.17
C VAL A 153 2.44 -16.23 -3.36
N ALA A 154 2.96 -15.33 -2.54
CA ALA A 154 2.13 -14.44 -1.73
C ALA A 154 1.27 -13.48 -2.58
N THR A 155 1.85 -12.94 -3.66
CA THR A 155 1.13 -12.09 -4.62
C THR A 155 0.04 -12.90 -5.32
N ALA A 156 0.34 -14.12 -5.79
CA ALA A 156 -0.64 -15.00 -6.41
C ALA A 156 -1.79 -15.33 -5.45
N PHE A 157 -1.47 -15.69 -4.21
CA PHE A 157 -2.46 -15.96 -3.18
C PHE A 157 -3.39 -14.76 -2.97
N SER A 158 -2.83 -13.57 -2.78
CA SER A 158 -3.63 -12.38 -2.49
C SER A 158 -4.49 -11.94 -3.67
N VAL A 159 -3.99 -12.01 -4.90
CA VAL A 159 -4.79 -11.66 -6.08
C VAL A 159 -5.95 -12.64 -6.26
N ILE A 160 -5.71 -13.93 -6.11
CA ILE A 160 -6.77 -14.94 -6.27
C ILE A 160 -7.80 -14.82 -5.12
N PHE A 161 -7.36 -14.91 -3.87
CA PHE A 161 -8.26 -15.06 -2.71
C PHE A 161 -8.76 -13.73 -2.14
N ALA A 162 -8.03 -12.63 -2.26
CA ALA A 162 -8.50 -11.34 -1.75
C ALA A 162 -9.20 -10.47 -2.80
N LYS A 163 -9.07 -10.80 -4.10
CA LYS A 163 -9.62 -9.98 -5.18
C LYS A 163 -10.50 -10.79 -6.13
N GLU A 164 -9.97 -11.77 -6.85
CA GLU A 164 -10.69 -12.44 -7.94
C GLU A 164 -11.87 -13.31 -7.47
N VAL A 165 -11.75 -13.95 -6.31
CA VAL A 165 -12.84 -14.72 -5.68
C VAL A 165 -14.02 -13.84 -5.30
N PHE A 166 -13.79 -12.57 -4.93
CA PHE A 166 -14.84 -11.61 -4.61
C PHE A 166 -15.46 -10.90 -5.81
N GLY A 167 -14.92 -11.10 -7.01
CA GLY A 167 -15.47 -10.51 -8.25
C GLY A 167 -14.54 -9.51 -8.94
N GLY A 168 -13.29 -9.40 -8.53
CA GLY A 168 -12.28 -8.53 -9.14
C GLY A 168 -12.16 -7.14 -8.50
N THR A 169 -11.63 -6.18 -9.25
CA THR A 169 -11.38 -4.82 -8.76
C THR A 169 -12.67 -4.12 -8.35
N GLY A 170 -12.67 -3.52 -7.17
CA GLY A 170 -13.83 -2.80 -6.63
C GLY A 170 -14.79 -3.65 -5.82
N MET A 171 -14.66 -4.99 -5.84
CA MET A 171 -15.45 -5.94 -5.05
C MET A 171 -14.65 -6.56 -3.90
N ASN A 172 -13.35 -6.32 -3.85
CA ASN A 172 -12.48 -6.84 -2.80
C ASN A 172 -12.82 -6.23 -1.43
N VAL A 173 -12.92 -7.09 -0.42
CA VAL A 173 -13.17 -6.69 0.98
C VAL A 173 -11.89 -6.15 1.62
N PHE A 174 -10.74 -6.73 1.26
CA PHE A 174 -9.44 -6.41 1.83
C PHE A 174 -8.52 -5.74 0.80
N ASN A 175 -7.62 -4.91 1.28
CA ASN A 175 -6.54 -4.39 0.46
C ASN A 175 -5.57 -5.53 0.06
N VAL A 176 -5.37 -5.72 -1.25
CA VAL A 176 -4.60 -6.83 -1.81
C VAL A 176 -3.14 -6.80 -1.35
N ALA A 177 -2.51 -5.61 -1.32
CA ALA A 177 -1.12 -5.49 -0.89
C ALA A 177 -0.95 -5.88 0.59
N LEU A 178 -1.91 -5.51 1.45
CA LEU A 178 -1.88 -5.87 2.86
C LEU A 178 -2.10 -7.37 3.09
N ILE A 179 -2.95 -8.03 2.31
CA ILE A 179 -3.11 -9.50 2.37
C ILE A 179 -1.82 -10.19 1.91
N THR A 180 -1.13 -9.67 0.88
CA THR A 180 0.17 -10.20 0.46
C THR A 180 1.17 -10.14 1.62
N ARG A 181 1.27 -9.01 2.30
CA ARG A 181 2.16 -8.85 3.46
C ARG A 181 1.75 -9.73 4.63
N ALA A 182 0.45 -9.85 4.91
CA ALA A 182 -0.06 -10.72 5.96
C ALA A 182 0.28 -12.19 5.67
N PHE A 183 0.06 -12.65 4.44
CA PHE A 183 0.45 -14.01 4.04
C PHE A 183 1.94 -14.25 4.24
N LEU A 184 2.79 -13.33 3.79
CA LEU A 184 4.24 -13.42 3.98
C LEU A 184 4.61 -13.48 5.47
N PHE A 185 4.01 -12.64 6.29
CA PHE A 185 4.30 -12.57 7.72
C PHE A 185 3.91 -13.86 8.46
N PHE A 186 2.75 -14.44 8.15
CA PHE A 186 2.30 -15.66 8.80
C PHE A 186 2.91 -16.94 8.24
N ALA A 187 3.14 -17.00 6.93
CA ALA A 187 3.70 -18.19 6.28
C ALA A 187 5.23 -18.25 6.34
N TYR A 188 5.90 -17.09 6.30
CA TYR A 188 7.37 -16.99 6.25
C TYR A 188 7.90 -15.92 7.23
N PRO A 189 7.62 -16.06 8.54
CA PRO A 189 7.95 -15.02 9.52
C PRO A 189 9.44 -14.67 9.56
N THR A 190 10.35 -15.63 9.40
CA THR A 190 11.79 -15.41 9.38
C THR A 190 12.31 -14.59 8.17
N LYS A 191 11.49 -14.43 7.13
CA LYS A 191 11.80 -13.62 5.95
C LYS A 191 11.09 -12.27 5.95
N MET A 192 10.27 -12.01 6.94
CA MET A 192 9.47 -10.78 7.06
C MET A 192 9.73 -10.01 8.35
N SER A 193 10.29 -10.64 9.36
CA SER A 193 10.57 -10.04 10.66
C SER A 193 11.93 -10.52 11.18
N GLY A 194 12.44 -9.82 12.19
CA GLY A 194 13.77 -10.05 12.75
C GLY A 194 14.79 -9.07 12.17
N ASP A 195 16.02 -9.18 12.60
CA ASP A 195 17.07 -8.19 12.35
C ASP A 195 17.87 -8.44 11.06
N ALA A 196 17.68 -9.61 10.42
CA ALA A 196 18.49 -10.03 9.27
C ALA A 196 17.90 -9.65 7.90
N VAL A 197 16.68 -9.08 7.87
CA VAL A 197 15.92 -8.91 6.60
C VAL A 197 15.88 -7.47 6.07
N TRP A 198 16.27 -6.49 6.89
CA TRP A 198 16.08 -5.07 6.58
C TRP A 198 17.23 -4.45 5.79
N VAL A 199 18.43 -5.01 5.91
CA VAL A 199 19.62 -4.56 5.17
C VAL A 199 20.24 -5.76 4.48
N SER A 200 20.40 -5.69 3.16
CA SER A 200 21.04 -6.78 2.40
C SER A 200 22.55 -6.79 2.62
N GLY A 201 23.09 -7.97 2.92
CA GLY A 201 24.54 -8.21 2.98
C GLY A 201 25.16 -8.59 1.64
N ASP A 202 24.37 -8.70 0.56
CA ASP A 202 24.83 -9.19 -0.74
C ASP A 202 25.29 -8.08 -1.68
N THR A 203 26.27 -8.39 -2.54
CA THR A 203 26.64 -7.49 -3.64
C THR A 203 25.69 -7.64 -4.82
N ILE A 204 25.39 -6.54 -5.50
CA ILE A 204 24.58 -6.53 -6.73
C ILE A 204 25.44 -6.07 -7.90
N PHE A 205 25.66 -6.93 -8.88
CA PHE A 205 26.51 -6.67 -10.05
C PHE A 205 27.90 -6.10 -9.69
N GLY A 206 28.49 -6.59 -8.58
CA GLY A 206 29.80 -6.14 -8.11
C GLY A 206 29.80 -4.79 -7.38
N MET A 207 28.64 -4.19 -7.16
CA MET A 207 28.49 -3.00 -6.30
C MET A 207 28.25 -3.39 -4.86
N GLY A 208 28.78 -2.59 -3.92
CA GLY A 208 28.72 -2.85 -2.50
C GLY A 208 29.79 -3.84 -2.03
N GLN A 209 29.66 -4.31 -0.81
CA GLN A 209 30.55 -5.29 -0.19
C GLN A 209 29.74 -6.43 0.38
N ALA A 210 30.11 -7.68 0.09
CA ALA A 210 29.48 -8.84 0.69
C ALA A 210 29.88 -8.97 2.15
N VAL A 211 28.89 -9.08 3.04
CA VAL A 211 29.07 -9.32 4.47
C VAL A 211 28.10 -10.40 4.92
N ASP A 212 28.63 -11.54 5.34
CA ASP A 212 27.82 -12.64 5.84
C ASP A 212 27.25 -12.34 7.24
N GLY A 213 25.99 -12.71 7.46
CA GLY A 213 25.35 -12.62 8.77
C GLY A 213 25.08 -11.20 9.25
N LEU A 214 24.93 -10.25 8.32
CA LEU A 214 24.57 -8.87 8.66
C LEU A 214 23.19 -8.82 9.35
N THR A 215 23.14 -8.21 10.54
CA THR A 215 21.92 -8.03 11.32
C THR A 215 21.75 -6.57 11.70
N VAL A 216 20.62 -5.99 11.34
CA VAL A 216 20.29 -4.58 11.63
C VAL A 216 18.83 -4.48 12.05
N ALA A 217 18.59 -4.15 13.31
CA ALA A 217 17.23 -4.00 13.83
C ALA A 217 16.62 -2.65 13.43
N THR A 218 15.31 -2.67 13.14
CA THR A 218 14.55 -1.43 12.99
C THR A 218 14.40 -0.72 14.35
N PRO A 219 14.17 0.61 14.39
CA PRO A 219 13.93 1.32 15.67
C PRO A 219 12.79 0.70 16.49
N LEU A 220 11.71 0.25 15.84
CA LEU A 220 10.62 -0.46 16.53
C LEU A 220 11.03 -1.86 16.99
N GLY A 221 11.83 -2.58 16.20
CA GLY A 221 12.39 -3.86 16.59
C GLY A 221 13.29 -3.73 17.81
N GLN A 222 14.13 -2.71 17.86
CA GLN A 222 14.96 -2.38 19.03
C GLN A 222 14.11 -2.10 20.26
N ALA A 223 13.08 -1.25 20.14
CA ALA A 223 12.19 -0.95 21.26
C ALA A 223 11.44 -2.20 21.78
N ALA A 224 11.07 -3.12 20.88
CA ALA A 224 10.36 -4.35 21.24
C ALA A 224 11.25 -5.39 21.92
N THR A 225 12.55 -5.48 21.54
CA THR A 225 13.45 -6.57 21.97
C THR A 225 14.45 -6.12 23.03
N SER A 226 15.02 -4.92 22.91
CA SER A 226 16.09 -4.45 23.80
C SER A 226 15.59 -3.84 25.11
N GLY A 227 14.29 -3.57 25.23
CA GLY A 227 13.71 -2.91 26.39
C GLY A 227 14.17 -1.44 26.57
N THR A 228 14.70 -0.82 25.53
CA THR A 228 15.12 0.59 25.52
C THR A 228 14.41 1.35 24.41
N VAL A 229 13.86 2.53 24.76
CA VAL A 229 13.29 3.44 23.76
C VAL A 229 14.45 4.05 22.97
N PRO A 230 14.49 3.91 21.63
CA PRO A 230 15.52 4.58 20.82
C PRO A 230 15.39 6.11 21.01
N ALA A 231 16.52 6.79 21.13
CA ALA A 231 16.48 8.26 21.19
C ALA A 231 15.94 8.82 19.85
N PHE A 232 15.01 9.78 19.93
CA PHE A 232 14.47 10.44 18.76
C PHE A 232 15.59 11.11 17.96
N ASN A 233 15.70 10.74 16.69
CA ASN A 233 16.66 11.31 15.74
C ASN A 233 15.91 11.82 14.50
N MET A 234 16.46 12.85 13.86
CA MET A 234 15.95 13.39 12.59
C MET A 234 15.94 12.33 11.48
N ASP A 235 16.79 11.32 11.54
CA ASP A 235 16.81 10.19 10.62
C ASP A 235 15.49 9.42 10.60
N MET A 236 14.72 9.43 11.69
CA MET A 236 13.38 8.82 11.76
C MET A 236 12.36 9.58 10.90
N ILE A 237 12.54 10.90 10.68
CA ILE A 237 11.68 11.72 9.82
C ILE A 237 12.18 11.70 8.39
N THR A 238 13.50 11.86 8.18
CA THR A 238 14.11 11.84 6.86
C THR A 238 14.00 10.46 6.22
N GLY A 239 14.04 9.39 7.04
CA GLY A 239 13.89 8.00 6.61
C GLY A 239 15.20 7.25 6.42
N LEU A 240 16.32 7.78 6.90
CA LEU A 240 17.63 7.11 6.85
C LEU A 240 17.77 6.05 7.95
N ILE A 241 16.74 5.21 8.08
CA ILE A 241 16.62 4.11 9.05
C ILE A 241 16.38 2.79 8.33
N PRO A 242 16.78 1.65 8.90
CA PRO A 242 16.42 0.33 8.38
C PRO A 242 14.90 0.12 8.47
N GLY A 243 14.31 -0.50 7.44
CA GLY A 243 12.88 -0.76 7.38
C GLY A 243 12.39 -1.23 6.01
N SER A 244 11.08 -1.34 5.82
CA SER A 244 10.46 -1.67 4.53
C SER A 244 10.79 -0.62 3.47
N ILE A 245 10.92 -1.04 2.22
CA ILE A 245 11.48 -0.22 1.12
C ILE A 245 10.82 1.16 0.99
N GLY A 246 9.49 1.25 1.06
CA GLY A 246 8.75 2.51 0.85
C GLY A 246 8.27 3.21 2.11
N GLU A 247 8.44 2.62 3.30
CA GLU A 247 7.79 3.06 4.53
C GLU A 247 8.66 3.98 5.41
N THR A 248 9.94 4.17 5.06
CA THR A 248 10.93 4.80 5.95
C THR A 248 10.84 6.33 6.00
N SER A 249 10.66 7.02 4.87
CA SER A 249 10.70 8.49 4.83
C SER A 249 9.33 9.14 4.99
N VAL A 250 9.12 9.78 6.13
CA VAL A 250 7.90 10.58 6.39
C VAL A 250 7.79 11.74 5.40
N ILE A 251 8.90 12.39 5.06
CA ILE A 251 8.91 13.54 4.13
C ILE A 251 8.44 13.10 2.73
N ALA A 252 8.96 12.00 2.23
CA ALA A 252 8.58 11.48 0.91
C ALA A 252 7.11 11.02 0.87
N ILE A 253 6.62 10.42 1.96
CA ILE A 253 5.21 10.04 2.13
C ILE A 253 4.31 11.29 2.15
N LEU A 254 4.70 12.35 2.85
CA LEU A 254 3.94 13.60 2.90
C LEU A 254 3.87 14.29 1.53
N ILE A 255 4.92 14.24 0.71
CA ILE A 255 4.85 14.72 -0.68
C ILE A 255 3.78 13.94 -1.45
N GLY A 256 3.74 12.62 -1.32
CA GLY A 256 2.68 11.80 -1.90
C GLY A 256 1.29 12.14 -1.37
N ALA A 257 1.15 12.38 -0.06
CA ALA A 257 -0.09 12.82 0.56
C ALA A 257 -0.59 14.14 -0.02
N VAL A 258 0.29 15.13 -0.24
CA VAL A 258 -0.06 16.41 -0.86
C VAL A 258 -0.60 16.20 -2.29
N ILE A 259 0.04 15.33 -3.09
CA ILE A 259 -0.44 15.00 -4.45
C ILE A 259 -1.85 14.40 -4.39
N LEU A 260 -2.08 13.42 -3.50
CA LEU A 260 -3.39 12.76 -3.35
C LEU A 260 -4.49 13.70 -2.87
N LEU A 261 -4.17 14.60 -1.94
CA LEU A 261 -5.11 15.58 -1.42
C LEU A 261 -5.43 16.68 -2.43
N TRP A 262 -4.42 17.16 -3.15
CA TRP A 262 -4.62 18.18 -4.20
C TRP A 262 -5.48 17.67 -5.35
N THR A 263 -5.26 16.43 -5.76
CA THR A 263 -6.06 15.78 -6.81
C THR A 263 -7.45 15.31 -6.32
N GLY A 264 -7.68 15.31 -5.02
CA GLY A 264 -8.94 14.86 -4.42
C GLY A 264 -9.17 13.33 -4.49
N VAL A 265 -8.13 12.56 -4.84
CA VAL A 265 -8.22 11.10 -4.94
C VAL A 265 -8.35 10.44 -3.56
N ALA A 266 -7.62 10.94 -2.58
CA ALA A 266 -7.68 10.41 -1.22
C ALA A 266 -8.43 11.33 -0.25
N SER A 267 -9.04 10.73 0.77
CA SER A 267 -9.82 11.44 1.79
C SER A 267 -8.93 11.99 2.89
N TRP A 268 -8.82 13.32 2.99
CA TRP A 268 -8.13 13.96 4.11
C TRP A 268 -8.76 13.62 5.49
N LYS A 269 -10.07 13.32 5.52
CA LYS A 269 -10.82 12.97 6.73
C LYS A 269 -10.33 11.65 7.30
N THR A 270 -10.12 10.66 6.43
CA THR A 270 -9.55 9.37 6.82
C THR A 270 -8.11 9.55 7.29
N MET A 271 -7.25 10.24 6.52
CA MET A 271 -5.86 10.47 6.91
C MET A 271 -5.77 11.13 8.29
N LEU A 272 -6.43 12.28 8.46
CA LEU A 272 -6.39 13.04 9.71
C LEU A 272 -6.87 12.20 10.90
N SER A 273 -7.97 11.47 10.75
CA SER A 273 -8.53 10.68 11.85
C SER A 273 -7.66 9.48 12.22
N VAL A 274 -6.90 8.89 11.29
CA VAL A 274 -5.89 7.86 11.61
C VAL A 274 -4.80 8.45 12.50
N PHE A 275 -4.25 9.62 12.15
CA PHE A 275 -3.23 10.29 12.97
C PHE A 275 -3.77 10.69 14.35
N VAL A 276 -4.99 11.23 14.42
CA VAL A 276 -5.63 11.58 15.70
C VAL A 276 -5.89 10.34 16.56
N GLY A 277 -6.37 9.26 15.99
CA GLY A 277 -6.61 8.00 16.70
C GLY A 277 -5.31 7.38 17.24
N GLY A 278 -4.24 7.39 16.41
CA GLY A 278 -2.92 6.92 16.83
C GLY A 278 -2.32 7.75 17.94
N ALA A 279 -2.33 9.09 17.79
CA ALA A 279 -1.85 10.00 18.82
C ALA A 279 -2.63 9.86 20.14
N PHE A 280 -3.96 9.76 20.05
CA PHE A 280 -4.82 9.56 21.21
C PHE A 280 -4.47 8.28 21.98
N MET A 281 -4.35 7.16 21.28
CA MET A 281 -4.10 5.86 21.93
C MET A 281 -2.66 5.77 22.48
N ALA A 282 -1.69 6.30 21.76
CA ALA A 282 -0.30 6.40 22.25
C ALA A 282 -0.21 7.26 23.50
N TRP A 283 -0.91 8.42 23.52
CA TRP A 283 -1.01 9.26 24.71
C TRP A 283 -1.68 8.53 25.88
N VAL A 284 -2.72 7.75 25.65
CA VAL A 284 -3.36 6.92 26.69
C VAL A 284 -2.38 5.94 27.30
N PHE A 285 -1.60 5.21 26.47
CA PHE A 285 -0.59 4.29 26.99
C PHE A 285 0.52 5.01 27.76
N ASN A 286 0.98 6.17 27.30
CA ASN A 286 1.94 6.98 28.04
C ASN A 286 1.36 7.43 29.42
N ALA A 287 0.06 7.78 29.47
CA ALA A 287 -0.60 8.18 30.73
C ALA A 287 -0.81 7.01 31.70
N ILE A 288 -1.04 5.79 31.20
CA ILE A 288 -1.17 4.59 32.04
C ILE A 288 0.18 4.21 32.67
N GLY A 289 1.32 4.49 32.00
CA GLY A 289 2.65 4.30 32.56
C GLY A 289 3.02 2.83 32.78
N MET A 290 2.88 1.98 31.75
CA MET A 290 3.26 0.57 31.83
C MET A 290 4.78 0.40 31.97
N GLU A 291 5.29 0.22 33.17
CA GLU A 291 6.73 0.16 33.47
C GLU A 291 7.47 -0.99 32.76
N ASN A 292 6.80 -2.10 32.50
CA ASN A 292 7.38 -3.29 31.88
C ASN A 292 7.20 -3.35 30.35
N ASN A 293 6.71 -2.28 29.72
CA ASN A 293 6.46 -2.25 28.27
C ASN A 293 7.09 -1.02 27.63
N THR A 294 8.24 -1.22 27.00
CA THR A 294 9.01 -0.15 26.34
C THR A 294 8.22 0.53 25.23
N MET A 295 7.39 -0.22 24.51
CA MET A 295 6.52 0.36 23.47
C MET A 295 5.45 1.30 24.08
N ALA A 296 4.93 1.02 25.28
CA ALA A 296 4.00 1.90 25.97
C ALA A 296 4.67 3.17 26.50
N GLN A 297 5.98 3.13 26.76
CA GLN A 297 6.77 4.28 27.23
C GLN A 297 7.23 5.18 26.09
N MET A 298 7.21 4.68 24.84
CA MET A 298 7.63 5.46 23.67
C MET A 298 6.75 6.72 23.53
N PRO A 299 7.32 7.90 23.29
CA PRO A 299 6.56 9.14 23.08
C PRO A 299 5.53 9.00 21.98
N TRP A 300 4.34 9.57 22.16
CA TRP A 300 3.21 9.43 21.24
C TRP A 300 3.53 9.83 19.80
N TYR A 301 4.38 10.84 19.59
CA TYR A 301 4.77 11.30 18.25
C TYR A 301 5.71 10.34 17.52
N GLU A 302 6.53 9.57 18.23
CA GLU A 302 7.39 8.56 17.62
C GLU A 302 6.57 7.40 17.03
N HIS A 303 5.49 7.02 17.68
CA HIS A 303 4.56 6.04 17.15
C HIS A 303 3.98 6.43 15.79
N LEU A 304 3.79 7.72 15.53
CA LEU A 304 3.24 8.21 14.27
C LEU A 304 4.26 8.19 13.13
N VAL A 305 5.53 8.35 13.47
CA VAL A 305 6.64 8.45 12.50
C VAL A 305 7.21 7.08 12.13
N LEU A 306 7.27 6.16 13.08
CA LEU A 306 7.93 4.86 12.93
C LEU A 306 6.99 3.75 12.41
N GLY A 307 7.58 2.75 11.75
CA GLY A 307 6.97 1.46 11.44
C GLY A 307 5.81 1.49 10.47
N GLY A 308 5.92 2.22 9.38
CA GLY A 308 4.92 2.23 8.32
C GLY A 308 3.60 2.90 8.69
N PHE A 309 3.48 3.55 9.87
CA PHE A 309 2.25 4.21 10.30
C PHE A 309 1.83 5.31 9.32
N CYS A 310 2.75 6.22 8.96
CA CYS A 310 2.50 7.27 7.98
C CYS A 310 2.12 6.71 6.62
N PHE A 311 2.85 5.69 6.15
CA PHE A 311 2.60 5.06 4.85
C PHE A 311 1.21 4.40 4.80
N GLY A 312 0.87 3.63 5.83
CA GLY A 312 -0.44 3.01 5.97
C GLY A 312 -1.58 4.03 6.06
N ALA A 313 -1.40 5.12 6.80
CA ALA A 313 -2.39 6.18 6.94
C ALA A 313 -2.68 6.92 5.62
N VAL A 314 -1.63 7.14 4.80
CA VAL A 314 -1.73 7.92 3.56
C VAL A 314 -2.17 7.07 2.38
N PHE A 315 -1.57 5.89 2.15
CA PHE A 315 -1.76 5.13 0.90
C PHE A 315 -2.66 3.90 1.04
N MET A 316 -2.84 3.37 2.27
CA MET A 316 -3.58 2.13 2.46
C MET A 316 -4.92 2.32 3.14
N ALA A 317 -4.99 3.14 4.21
CA ALA A 317 -6.25 3.43 4.89
C ALA A 317 -7.21 4.28 4.04
N THR A 318 -6.70 4.96 3.02
CA THR A 318 -7.46 5.80 2.09
C THR A 318 -7.90 5.06 0.83
N ASP A 319 -7.65 3.75 0.72
CA ASP A 319 -8.10 2.93 -0.40
C ASP A 319 -9.63 3.08 -0.59
N PRO A 320 -10.09 3.60 -1.74
CA PRO A 320 -11.51 3.91 -1.94
C PRO A 320 -12.40 2.67 -1.99
N VAL A 321 -11.84 1.49 -2.21
CA VAL A 321 -12.58 0.22 -2.30
C VAL A 321 -12.86 -0.35 -0.92
N THR A 322 -11.85 -0.41 -0.07
CA THR A 322 -11.90 -1.13 1.21
C THR A 322 -12.17 -0.23 2.41
N SER A 323 -12.11 1.10 2.25
CA SER A 323 -12.40 2.07 3.32
C SER A 323 -13.89 2.41 3.41
N ALA A 324 -14.30 3.04 4.53
CA ALA A 324 -15.65 3.56 4.69
C ALA A 324 -15.95 4.66 3.65
N ARG A 325 -17.15 4.60 3.04
CA ARG A 325 -17.59 5.49 1.95
C ARG A 325 -18.33 6.73 2.45
N THR A 326 -19.04 6.61 3.59
CA THR A 326 -19.83 7.72 4.14
C THR A 326 -18.90 8.76 4.79
N GLU A 327 -19.28 10.05 4.68
CA GLU A 327 -18.45 11.15 5.19
C GLU A 327 -18.18 11.08 6.70
N ARG A 328 -19.16 10.60 7.49
CA ARG A 328 -18.98 10.36 8.93
C ARG A 328 -18.24 9.04 9.20
N GLY A 329 -18.50 8.03 8.38
CA GLY A 329 -17.83 6.75 8.45
C GLY A 329 -16.33 6.88 8.27
N LYS A 330 -15.85 7.76 7.39
CA LYS A 330 -14.42 8.02 7.18
C LYS A 330 -13.69 8.46 8.46
N TYR A 331 -14.33 9.32 9.29
CA TYR A 331 -13.75 9.74 10.56
C TYR A 331 -13.69 8.58 11.57
N ILE A 332 -14.79 7.81 11.69
CA ILE A 332 -14.87 6.69 12.63
C ILE A 332 -13.87 5.60 12.22
N PHE A 333 -13.88 5.24 10.95
CA PHE A 333 -13.00 4.24 10.38
C PHE A 333 -11.52 4.58 10.58
N GLY A 334 -11.12 5.80 10.21
CA GLY A 334 -9.74 6.24 10.37
C GLY A 334 -9.30 6.32 11.83
N PHE A 335 -10.15 6.85 12.72
CA PHE A 335 -9.84 6.91 14.15
C PHE A 335 -9.61 5.52 14.74
N LEU A 336 -10.49 4.56 14.42
CA LEU A 336 -10.35 3.19 14.89
C LEU A 336 -9.10 2.49 14.34
N ILE A 337 -8.72 2.74 13.07
CA ILE A 337 -7.44 2.26 12.54
C ILE A 337 -6.27 2.76 13.38
N GLY A 338 -6.22 4.07 13.65
CA GLY A 338 -5.15 4.66 14.44
C GLY A 338 -5.07 4.06 15.85
N VAL A 339 -6.21 3.94 16.53
CA VAL A 339 -6.31 3.31 17.86
C VAL A 339 -5.81 1.86 17.80
N MET A 340 -6.34 1.05 16.88
CA MET A 340 -5.99 -0.37 16.78
C MET A 340 -4.54 -0.59 16.39
N ALA A 341 -3.96 0.27 15.56
CA ALA A 341 -2.54 0.18 15.18
C ALA A 341 -1.63 0.30 16.41
N ILE A 342 -1.92 1.25 17.31
CA ILE A 342 -1.14 1.43 18.54
C ILE A 342 -1.44 0.32 19.55
N VAL A 343 -2.70 -0.11 19.69
CA VAL A 343 -3.06 -1.24 20.57
C VAL A 343 -2.29 -2.51 20.17
N ILE A 344 -2.30 -2.86 18.88
CA ILE A 344 -1.58 -4.03 18.37
C ILE A 344 -0.07 -3.86 18.61
N ARG A 345 0.49 -2.69 18.32
CA ARG A 345 1.91 -2.39 18.49
C ARG A 345 2.38 -2.56 19.94
N VAL A 346 1.60 -2.05 20.89
CA VAL A 346 1.98 -2.06 22.31
C VAL A 346 1.72 -3.42 22.96
N LEU A 347 0.60 -4.10 22.62
CA LEU A 347 0.20 -5.33 23.28
C LEU A 347 0.71 -6.60 22.59
N ASN A 348 1.20 -6.50 21.34
CA ASN A 348 1.71 -7.64 20.59
C ASN A 348 3.20 -7.45 20.22
N PRO A 349 4.12 -7.89 21.07
CA PRO A 349 5.55 -7.76 20.80
C PRO A 349 6.03 -8.57 19.57
N GLY A 350 5.27 -9.58 19.17
CA GLY A 350 5.58 -10.38 17.96
C GLY A 350 5.33 -9.64 16.64
N TYR A 351 4.55 -8.53 16.67
CA TYR A 351 4.31 -7.70 15.50
C TYR A 351 4.32 -6.20 15.86
N PRO A 352 5.49 -5.61 16.05
CA PRO A 352 5.63 -4.23 16.54
C PRO A 352 5.17 -3.15 15.56
N GLU A 353 4.92 -3.46 14.29
CA GLU A 353 4.43 -2.47 13.31
C GLU A 353 2.97 -2.10 13.50
N GLY A 354 2.08 -3.07 13.74
CA GLY A 354 0.67 -2.89 14.06
C GLY A 354 -0.24 -2.42 12.93
N MET A 355 0.23 -1.55 12.04
CA MET A 355 -0.60 -0.80 11.08
C MET A 355 -1.30 -1.69 10.05
N MET A 356 -0.62 -2.69 9.50
CA MET A 356 -1.18 -3.62 8.52
C MET A 356 -2.39 -4.36 9.08
N LEU A 357 -2.25 -4.97 10.27
CA LEU A 357 -3.32 -5.75 10.89
C LEU A 357 -4.49 -4.85 11.31
N ALA A 358 -4.21 -3.62 11.75
CA ALA A 358 -5.24 -2.65 12.08
C ALA A 358 -6.10 -2.28 10.87
N ILE A 359 -5.48 -2.01 9.71
CA ILE A 359 -6.23 -1.70 8.48
C ILE A 359 -7.03 -2.92 8.02
N LEU A 360 -6.44 -4.12 8.00
CA LEU A 360 -7.15 -5.35 7.62
C LEU A 360 -8.34 -5.63 8.53
N LEU A 361 -8.17 -5.48 9.84
CA LEU A 361 -9.26 -5.62 10.79
C LEU A 361 -10.38 -4.61 10.51
N MET A 362 -10.02 -3.35 10.31
CA MET A 362 -11.02 -2.31 10.08
C MET A 362 -11.69 -2.40 8.70
N ASN A 363 -11.04 -2.98 7.68
CA ASN A 363 -11.68 -3.27 6.40
C ASN A 363 -12.91 -4.17 6.56
N ILE A 364 -12.88 -5.13 7.50
CA ILE A 364 -14.04 -5.98 7.84
C ILE A 364 -15.20 -5.14 8.40
N PHE A 365 -14.88 -4.13 9.21
CA PHE A 365 -15.88 -3.29 9.87
C PHE A 365 -16.32 -2.09 9.03
N ALA A 366 -15.64 -1.76 7.93
CA ALA A 366 -16.00 -0.61 7.09
C ALA A 366 -17.46 -0.65 6.61
N PRO A 367 -18.00 -1.77 6.07
CA PRO A 367 -19.41 -1.85 5.68
C PRO A 367 -20.37 -1.68 6.86
N LEU A 368 -20.02 -2.20 8.04
CA LEU A 368 -20.83 -2.06 9.26
C LEU A 368 -20.89 -0.59 9.71
N ILE A 369 -19.77 0.11 9.68
CA ILE A 369 -19.69 1.54 10.02
C ILE A 369 -20.61 2.34 9.07
N ASP A 370 -20.51 2.09 7.77
CA ASP A 370 -21.34 2.75 6.77
C ASP A 370 -22.83 2.44 6.97
N TYR A 371 -23.18 1.19 7.24
CA TYR A 371 -24.55 0.79 7.55
C TYR A 371 -25.11 1.57 8.75
N CYS A 372 -24.38 1.65 9.87
CA CYS A 372 -24.79 2.40 11.05
C CYS A 372 -25.00 3.90 10.75
N VAL A 373 -24.13 4.50 9.95
CA VAL A 373 -24.28 5.91 9.54
C VAL A 373 -25.50 6.12 8.65
N VAL A 374 -25.76 5.23 7.71
CA VAL A 374 -26.93 5.28 6.82
C VAL A 374 -28.22 5.13 7.62
N GLN A 375 -28.32 4.15 8.53
CA GLN A 375 -29.49 3.96 9.40
C GLN A 375 -29.76 5.18 10.29
N SER A 376 -28.71 5.79 10.85
CA SER A 376 -28.85 7.03 11.61
C SER A 376 -29.41 8.18 10.75
N ASN A 377 -29.03 8.25 9.48
CA ASN A 377 -29.55 9.26 8.55
C ASN A 377 -31.03 8.99 8.18
N ILE A 378 -31.41 7.74 7.96
CA ILE A 378 -32.80 7.32 7.68
C ILE A 378 -33.68 7.72 8.88
N SER A 379 -33.33 7.32 10.09
CA SER A 379 -34.10 7.65 11.30
C SER A 379 -34.25 9.17 11.53
N ARG A 380 -33.25 9.96 11.17
CA ARG A 380 -33.36 11.43 11.23
C ARG A 380 -34.35 11.99 10.19
N ARG A 381 -34.38 11.43 8.99
CA ARG A 381 -35.33 11.83 7.95
C ARG A 381 -36.76 11.47 8.31
N GLU A 382 -37.00 10.27 8.82
CA GLU A 382 -38.30 9.81 9.33
C GLU A 382 -38.82 10.75 10.42
N LYS A 383 -38.00 11.08 11.43
CA LYS A 383 -38.38 12.02 12.51
C LYS A 383 -38.75 13.41 11.98
N ARG A 384 -38.11 13.88 10.90
CA ARG A 384 -38.47 15.16 10.26
C ARG A 384 -39.78 15.09 9.51
N ALA A 385 -40.04 13.98 8.78
CA ALA A 385 -41.27 13.78 8.05
C ALA A 385 -42.48 13.71 9.00
N VAL A 386 -42.35 13.01 10.15
CA VAL A 386 -43.41 12.97 11.14
C VAL A 386 -43.70 14.36 11.72
N LYS A 387 -42.69 15.18 12.00
CA LYS A 387 -42.87 16.55 12.50
C LYS A 387 -43.50 17.50 11.46
N SER A 388 -43.29 17.24 10.17
CA SER A 388 -43.89 18.07 9.09
C SER A 388 -45.36 17.76 8.86
N ASN A 389 -45.85 16.60 9.30
CA ASN A 389 -47.25 16.16 9.17
C ASN A 389 -48.09 16.44 10.43
N GLN A 390 -47.47 16.99 11.50
CA GLN A 390 -48.12 17.56 12.68
C GLN A 390 -48.19 19.08 12.59
#